data_6822bb8b9bf7f0b3ca07ebd092b71056
#
_entry.id   6822bb8b9bf7f0b3ca07ebd092b71056
#
_cell.length_a   1.000
_cell.length_b   1.000
_cell.length_c   1.000
_cell.angle_alpha   90.00
_cell.angle_beta   90.00
_cell.angle_gamma   90.00
#
_symmetry.space_group_name_H-M   'P 1'
#
loop_
_entity.id
_entity.type
_entity.pdbx_description
1 polymer ?
#
loop_
_entity_poly.entity_id
_entity_poly.type
_entity_poly.pdbx_seq_one_letter_code
_entity_poly.pdbx_strand_id
1 'polypeptide(L)'
;SIAQLDSGGAAQLVNALDAHDSGESVETIEFIDLVPSSAQGASVGLTSHTSTHIVSAGTDGRVIAWDLKAGKGRGEARHEAAVTKLIVHPFTPLFSTSSMDHRVRTWDVRTMQNIGTQHGFTDGVLDLAVGADDGITQGAESGGIGAYVDKSQFKGYKFVGAGDEGVALVFRLL
;
A
#
# COMPACT_ATOMS: atom_id res chain seq x y z
N SER A 1 9.87 0.97 -14.95
CA SER A 1 10.10 -0.08 -15.97
C SER A 1 9.57 -1.41 -15.48
N ILE A 2 8.86 -2.11 -16.32
CA ILE A 2 8.34 -3.45 -16.05
C ILE A 2 9.15 -4.45 -16.85
N ALA A 3 9.68 -5.45 -16.17
CA ALA A 3 10.45 -6.52 -16.79
C ALA A 3 9.59 -7.78 -16.91
N GLN A 4 9.64 -8.42 -18.06
CA GLN A 4 9.07 -9.74 -18.29
C GLN A 4 10.21 -10.77 -18.31
N LEU A 5 10.03 -11.89 -17.61
CA LEU A 5 10.96 -13.01 -17.67
C LEU A 5 10.72 -13.79 -18.96
N ASP A 6 11.79 -14.02 -19.71
CA ASP A 6 11.78 -14.93 -20.85
C ASP A 6 11.95 -16.41 -20.39
N SER A 7 11.84 -17.32 -21.32
CA SER A 7 12.01 -18.76 -21.05
C SER A 7 13.43 -19.15 -20.56
N GLY A 8 14.39 -18.24 -20.65
CA GLY A 8 15.74 -18.41 -20.17
C GLY A 8 15.98 -17.82 -18.79
N GLY A 9 14.97 -17.23 -18.15
CA GLY A 9 15.07 -16.59 -16.85
C GLY A 9 15.68 -15.19 -16.89
N ALA A 10 15.97 -14.63 -18.05
CA ALA A 10 16.42 -13.26 -18.21
C ALA A 10 15.25 -12.28 -18.08
N ALA A 11 15.46 -11.19 -17.34
CA ALA A 11 14.46 -10.12 -17.22
C ALA A 11 14.51 -9.23 -18.46
N GLN A 12 13.36 -9.04 -19.09
CA GLN A 12 13.19 -8.12 -20.22
C GLN A 12 12.46 -6.87 -19.78
N LEU A 13 12.97 -5.70 -20.16
CA LEU A 13 12.27 -4.43 -19.98
C LEU A 13 11.06 -4.39 -20.94
N VAL A 14 9.86 -4.34 -20.35
CA VAL A 14 8.60 -4.26 -21.12
C VAL A 14 8.13 -2.82 -21.30
N ASN A 15 8.23 -2.01 -20.22
CA ASN A 15 7.76 -0.63 -20.24
C ASN A 15 8.51 0.22 -19.21
N ALA A 16 8.54 1.53 -19.45
CA ALA A 16 9.01 2.53 -18.52
C ALA A 16 7.84 3.44 -18.17
N LEU A 17 7.59 3.60 -16.85
CA LEU A 17 6.57 4.50 -16.32
C LEU A 17 7.29 5.76 -15.81
N ASP A 18 7.02 6.89 -16.42
CA ASP A 18 7.69 8.15 -16.15
C ASP A 18 6.66 9.25 -15.95
N ALA A 19 6.45 9.66 -14.70
CA ALA A 19 5.59 10.79 -14.34
C ALA A 19 5.94 11.42 -12.98
N HIS A 20 6.90 10.85 -12.22
CA HIS A 20 7.49 11.55 -11.09
C HIS A 20 8.41 12.68 -11.58
N ASP A 21 8.57 13.72 -10.76
CA ASP A 21 9.38 14.88 -11.15
C ASP A 21 10.84 14.48 -11.37
N SER A 22 11.46 15.05 -12.42
CA SER A 22 12.83 14.71 -12.78
C SER A 22 13.81 15.16 -11.67
N GLY A 23 14.66 14.23 -11.26
CA GLY A 23 15.62 14.46 -10.17
C GLY A 23 15.14 14.00 -8.80
N GLU A 24 13.86 13.62 -8.69
CA GLU A 24 13.29 13.04 -7.48
C GLU A 24 13.27 11.51 -7.55
N SER A 25 13.25 10.85 -6.40
CA SER A 25 13.25 9.39 -6.32
C SER A 25 11.86 8.81 -6.09
N VAL A 26 11.61 7.63 -6.66
CA VAL A 26 10.48 6.79 -6.30
C VAL A 26 10.89 5.95 -5.09
N GLU A 27 10.29 6.23 -3.95
CA GLU A 27 10.66 5.61 -2.67
C GLU A 27 9.94 4.29 -2.44
N THR A 28 8.73 4.15 -2.96
CA THR A 28 7.90 2.99 -2.68
C THR A 28 6.97 2.68 -3.85
N ILE A 29 6.72 1.39 -4.05
CA ILE A 29 5.83 0.88 -5.09
C ILE A 29 5.15 -0.41 -4.61
N GLU A 30 3.84 -0.52 -4.85
CA GLU A 30 3.06 -1.69 -4.45
C GLU A 30 2.03 -2.07 -5.51
N PHE A 31 1.75 -3.38 -5.63
CA PHE A 31 0.62 -3.86 -6.41
C PHE A 31 -0.69 -3.61 -5.66
N ILE A 32 -1.74 -3.24 -6.41
CA ILE A 32 -3.06 -2.97 -5.84
C ILE A 32 -4.18 -3.48 -6.74
N ASP A 33 -5.21 -4.05 -6.12
CA ASP A 33 -6.41 -4.51 -6.82
C ASP A 33 -7.50 -3.43 -6.77
N LEU A 34 -8.07 -3.12 -7.93
CA LEU A 34 -9.18 -2.14 -8.03
C LEU A 34 -10.51 -2.70 -7.50
N VAL A 35 -10.63 -4.01 -7.49
CA VAL A 35 -11.84 -4.71 -7.03
C VAL A 35 -11.43 -5.61 -5.88
N PRO A 36 -12.14 -5.57 -4.75
CA PRO A 36 -11.89 -6.50 -3.67
C PRO A 36 -12.01 -7.93 -4.21
N SER A 37 -10.94 -8.69 -4.11
CA SER A 37 -10.98 -10.10 -4.47
C SER A 37 -11.95 -10.81 -3.52
N SER A 38 -13.14 -11.14 -4.01
CA SER A 38 -14.01 -12.08 -3.33
C SER A 38 -13.37 -13.47 -3.49
N ALA A 39 -12.46 -13.79 -2.59
CA ALA A 39 -11.81 -15.09 -2.57
C ALA A 39 -12.82 -16.18 -2.23
N GLN A 40 -13.59 -16.63 -3.23
CA GLN A 40 -14.19 -17.94 -3.21
C GLN A 40 -13.16 -18.92 -3.79
N GLY A 41 -12.47 -19.65 -2.92
CA GLY A 41 -11.78 -20.87 -3.30
C GLY A 41 -10.32 -20.78 -3.72
N ALA A 42 -9.58 -19.77 -3.39
CA ALA A 42 -8.13 -19.80 -3.58
C ALA A 42 -7.48 -20.53 -2.39
N SER A 43 -7.00 -21.74 -2.65
CA SER A 43 -6.04 -22.43 -1.79
C SER A 43 -4.84 -21.51 -1.51
N VAL A 44 -4.44 -21.50 -0.24
CA VAL A 44 -3.30 -20.73 0.27
C VAL A 44 -2.03 -21.22 -0.44
N GLY A 45 -1.61 -20.51 -1.45
CA GLY A 45 -0.35 -20.78 -2.14
C GLY A 45 -0.04 -19.63 -3.07
N LEU A 46 0.99 -18.87 -2.76
CA LEU A 46 1.52 -17.71 -3.47
C LEU A 46 0.41 -16.83 -4.07
N THR A 47 0.27 -15.64 -3.53
CA THR A 47 -0.59 -14.61 -4.09
C THR A 47 -0.19 -14.39 -5.55
N SER A 48 -0.89 -15.08 -6.45
CA SER A 48 -0.87 -14.73 -7.86
C SER A 48 -1.54 -13.37 -7.94
N HIS A 49 -0.77 -12.31 -7.76
CA HIS A 49 -1.22 -10.97 -8.03
C HIS A 49 -1.48 -10.89 -9.53
N THR A 50 -2.71 -11.18 -9.92
CA THR A 50 -3.20 -10.87 -11.27
C THR A 50 -3.43 -9.37 -11.42
N SER A 51 -3.06 -8.61 -10.42
CA SER A 51 -3.19 -7.16 -10.43
C SER A 51 -2.38 -6.57 -11.57
N THR A 52 -3.08 -5.84 -12.40
CA THR A 52 -2.49 -5.07 -13.50
C THR A 52 -2.29 -3.61 -13.13
N HIS A 53 -2.43 -3.30 -11.84
CA HIS A 53 -2.31 -1.96 -11.32
C HIS A 53 -1.26 -1.91 -10.22
N ILE A 54 -0.53 -0.82 -10.20
CA ILE A 54 0.39 -0.48 -9.12
C ILE A 54 0.16 0.96 -8.66
N VAL A 55 0.64 1.26 -7.47
CA VAL A 55 0.77 2.63 -6.97
C VAL A 55 2.23 2.88 -6.65
N SER A 56 2.76 4.02 -7.10
CA SER A 56 4.10 4.50 -6.74
C SER A 56 4.01 5.79 -5.96
N ALA A 57 4.98 6.06 -5.10
CA ALA A 57 5.11 7.32 -4.40
C ALA A 57 6.59 7.69 -4.22
N GLY A 58 6.87 8.99 -4.18
CA GLY A 58 8.23 9.49 -4.23
C GLY A 58 8.52 10.72 -3.37
N THR A 59 9.77 11.17 -3.44
CA THR A 59 10.25 12.35 -2.73
C THR A 59 9.62 13.65 -3.25
N ASP A 60 9.06 13.64 -4.46
CA ASP A 60 8.28 14.74 -5.04
C ASP A 60 6.91 14.95 -4.35
N GLY A 61 6.57 14.11 -3.36
CA GLY A 61 5.30 14.13 -2.66
C GLY A 61 4.14 13.53 -3.47
N ARG A 62 4.39 13.06 -4.70
CA ARG A 62 3.35 12.51 -5.57
C ARG A 62 3.10 11.04 -5.27
N VAL A 63 1.84 10.65 -5.41
CA VAL A 63 1.34 9.28 -5.33
C VAL A 63 0.59 9.01 -6.62
N ILE A 64 1.06 8.08 -7.43
CA ILE A 64 0.56 7.86 -8.78
C ILE A 64 0.06 6.42 -8.91
N ALA A 65 -1.18 6.26 -9.33
CA ALA A 65 -1.75 4.97 -9.70
C ALA A 65 -1.55 4.71 -11.20
N TRP A 66 -1.13 3.49 -11.55
CA TRP A 66 -0.78 3.08 -12.91
C TRP A 66 -1.60 1.88 -13.37
N ASP A 67 -1.94 1.87 -14.63
CA ASP A 67 -2.39 0.68 -15.36
C ASP A 67 -1.21 0.11 -16.14
N LEU A 68 -0.73 -1.05 -15.73
CA LEU A 68 0.44 -1.70 -16.33
C LEU A 68 0.17 -2.20 -17.75
N LYS A 69 -1.08 -2.59 -18.05
CA LYS A 69 -1.46 -3.02 -19.42
C LYS A 69 -1.50 -1.84 -20.37
N ALA A 70 -2.04 -0.72 -19.92
CA ALA A 70 -2.10 0.49 -20.72
C ALA A 70 -0.76 1.26 -20.74
N GLY A 71 0.14 0.99 -19.78
CA GLY A 71 1.39 1.73 -19.60
C GLY A 71 1.18 3.20 -19.26
N LYS A 72 0.09 3.53 -18.55
CA LYS A 72 -0.33 4.91 -18.29
C LYS A 72 -0.71 5.12 -16.83
N GLY A 73 -0.47 6.35 -16.35
CA GLY A 73 -1.06 6.85 -15.11
C GLY A 73 -2.58 6.93 -15.20
N ARG A 74 -3.27 6.47 -14.15
CA ARG A 74 -4.74 6.54 -14.02
C ARG A 74 -5.19 7.70 -13.16
N GLY A 75 -4.38 8.11 -12.23
CA GLY A 75 -4.68 9.18 -11.33
C GLY A 75 -3.51 9.50 -10.42
N GLU A 76 -3.60 10.65 -9.79
CA GLU A 76 -2.56 11.19 -8.93
C GLU A 76 -3.18 11.76 -7.65
N ALA A 77 -2.46 11.60 -6.55
CA ALA A 77 -2.70 12.26 -5.28
C ALA A 77 -1.39 12.90 -4.81
N ARG A 78 -1.45 13.79 -3.82
CA ARG A 78 -0.26 14.53 -3.39
C ARG A 78 -0.22 14.75 -1.87
N HIS A 79 0.98 14.63 -1.33
CA HIS A 79 1.41 15.12 -0.04
C HIS A 79 2.11 16.49 -0.18
N GLU A 80 2.26 17.20 0.94
CA GLU A 80 2.95 18.49 0.98
C GLU A 80 4.48 18.33 1.04
N ALA A 81 4.96 17.10 1.33
CA ALA A 81 6.39 16.76 1.39
C ALA A 81 6.61 15.34 0.89
N ALA A 82 7.87 14.89 0.89
CA ALA A 82 8.28 13.57 0.45
C ALA A 82 7.42 12.45 1.06
N VAL A 83 6.97 11.50 0.24
CA VAL A 83 6.34 10.27 0.71
C VAL A 83 7.43 9.27 1.06
N THR A 84 7.35 8.70 2.24
CA THR A 84 8.35 7.79 2.79
C THR A 84 7.97 6.33 2.63
N LYS A 85 6.67 6.02 2.76
CA LYS A 85 6.16 4.66 2.66
C LYS A 85 4.74 4.62 2.09
N LEU A 86 4.45 3.54 1.39
CA LEU A 86 3.11 3.17 0.93
C LEU A 86 2.81 1.75 1.36
N ILE A 87 1.60 1.51 1.81
CA ILE A 87 1.08 0.17 2.12
C ILE A 87 -0.32 0.01 1.53
N VAL A 88 -0.60 -1.17 1.00
CA VAL A 88 -1.92 -1.55 0.49
C VAL A 88 -2.70 -2.28 1.56
N HIS A 89 -3.98 -1.91 1.74
CA HIS A 89 -4.86 -2.61 2.66
C HIS A 89 -5.39 -3.89 2.00
N PRO A 90 -5.15 -5.07 2.60
CA PRO A 90 -5.55 -6.34 2.00
C PRO A 90 -7.04 -6.37 1.68
N PHE A 91 -7.39 -6.94 0.53
CA PHE A 91 -8.78 -7.15 0.09
C PHE A 91 -9.65 -5.89 -0.08
N THR A 92 -9.02 -4.72 -0.17
CA THR A 92 -9.71 -3.45 -0.41
C THR A 92 -9.01 -2.66 -1.52
N PRO A 93 -9.69 -1.71 -2.15
CA PRO A 93 -9.05 -0.77 -3.08
C PRO A 93 -8.40 0.41 -2.34
N LEU A 94 -8.04 0.21 -1.08
CA LEU A 94 -7.47 1.26 -0.24
C LEU A 94 -5.97 1.07 -0.06
N PHE A 95 -5.27 2.17 0.07
CA PHE A 95 -3.88 2.19 0.47
C PHE A 95 -3.60 3.38 1.38
N SER A 96 -2.55 3.28 2.19
CA SER A 96 -2.11 4.38 3.04
C SER A 96 -0.68 4.78 2.72
N THR A 97 -0.38 6.05 2.89
CA THR A 97 0.94 6.63 2.68
C THR A 97 1.37 7.44 3.89
N SER A 98 2.65 7.33 4.24
CA SER A 98 3.32 8.21 5.21
C SER A 98 4.17 9.25 4.49
N SER A 99 4.35 10.41 5.13
CA SER A 99 5.09 11.51 4.54
C SER A 99 5.86 12.31 5.59
N MET A 100 6.88 13.00 5.10
CA MET A 100 7.60 14.02 5.85
C MET A 100 6.74 15.26 6.16
N ASP A 101 5.49 15.30 5.66
CA ASP A 101 4.49 16.32 6.06
C ASP A 101 3.80 16.00 7.40
N HIS A 102 4.34 15.06 8.19
CA HIS A 102 3.90 14.64 9.53
C HIS A 102 2.52 13.97 9.54
N ARG A 103 2.10 13.40 8.40
CA ARG A 103 0.76 12.82 8.24
C ARG A 103 0.81 11.43 7.63
N VAL A 104 -0.16 10.64 8.01
CA VAL A 104 -0.54 9.44 7.29
C VAL A 104 -1.87 9.69 6.61
N ARG A 105 -1.96 9.41 5.31
CA ARG A 105 -3.21 9.56 4.54
C ARG A 105 -3.63 8.21 3.99
N THR A 106 -4.94 7.98 3.99
CA THR A 106 -5.56 6.81 3.37
C THR A 106 -6.34 7.25 2.15
N TRP A 107 -6.19 6.51 1.06
CA TRP A 107 -6.68 6.84 -0.27
C TRP A 107 -7.50 5.70 -0.86
N ASP A 108 -8.48 6.03 -1.69
CA ASP A 108 -9.15 5.07 -2.57
C ASP A 108 -8.46 5.12 -3.96
N VAL A 109 -7.85 4.02 -4.39
CA VAL A 109 -7.10 3.94 -5.66
C VAL A 109 -7.97 4.17 -6.89
N ARG A 110 -9.29 3.95 -6.79
CA ARG A 110 -10.23 4.12 -7.92
C ARG A 110 -10.45 5.58 -8.26
N THR A 111 -10.42 6.44 -7.25
CA THR A 111 -10.72 7.87 -7.36
C THR A 111 -9.51 8.76 -7.04
N MET A 112 -8.48 8.20 -6.41
CA MET A 112 -7.34 8.89 -5.83
C MET A 112 -7.74 9.97 -4.80
N GLN A 113 -8.93 9.83 -4.22
CA GLN A 113 -9.40 10.72 -3.17
C GLN A 113 -8.89 10.30 -1.80
N ASN A 114 -8.53 11.29 -1.00
CA ASN A 114 -8.22 11.09 0.41
C ASN A 114 -9.52 10.77 1.16
N ILE A 115 -9.55 9.60 1.81
CA ILE A 115 -10.68 9.16 2.64
C ILE A 115 -10.39 9.29 4.14
N GLY A 116 -9.15 9.52 4.53
CA GLY A 116 -8.76 9.72 5.92
C GLY A 116 -7.36 10.28 6.06
N THR A 117 -7.18 11.19 7.00
CA THR A 117 -5.89 11.75 7.38
C THR A 117 -5.67 11.58 8.86
N GLN A 118 -4.59 10.94 9.24
CA GLN A 118 -4.20 10.74 10.62
C GLN A 118 -3.14 11.77 11.01
N HIS A 119 -3.37 12.32 12.19
CA HIS A 119 -2.55 13.34 12.81
C HIS A 119 -1.97 12.82 14.13
N GLY A 120 -0.97 13.51 14.66
CA GLY A 120 -0.38 13.19 15.97
C GLY A 120 1.14 13.08 15.92
N PHE A 121 1.72 12.97 14.75
CA PHE A 121 3.18 13.07 14.59
C PHE A 121 3.61 14.54 14.63
N THR A 122 4.71 14.78 15.32
CA THR A 122 5.34 16.11 15.41
C THR A 122 6.50 16.27 14.43
N ASP A 123 6.94 15.17 13.83
CA ASP A 123 7.98 15.10 12.82
C ASP A 123 7.58 14.17 11.68
N GLY A 124 8.46 13.95 10.71
CA GLY A 124 8.21 13.11 9.56
C GLY A 124 7.83 11.67 9.93
N VAL A 125 6.90 11.08 9.21
CA VAL A 125 6.52 9.68 9.39
C VAL A 125 7.35 8.83 8.44
N LEU A 126 8.18 7.94 8.99
CA LEU A 126 9.22 7.22 8.25
C LEU A 126 8.74 5.87 7.69
N ASP A 127 7.86 5.18 8.40
CA ASP A 127 7.41 3.84 8.00
C ASP A 127 5.98 3.57 8.42
N LEU A 128 5.33 2.61 7.76
CA LEU A 128 3.98 2.13 8.03
C LEU A 128 3.94 0.61 8.03
N ALA A 129 3.09 0.06 8.90
CA ALA A 129 2.69 -1.34 8.86
C ALA A 129 1.17 -1.46 9.00
N VAL A 130 0.56 -2.42 8.31
CA VAL A 130 -0.88 -2.69 8.38
C VAL A 130 -1.15 -4.11 8.86
N GLY A 131 -2.18 -4.28 9.68
CA GLY A 131 -2.67 -5.57 10.12
C GLY A 131 -4.19 -5.56 10.24
N ALA A 132 -4.81 -6.72 10.20
CA ALA A 132 -6.23 -6.84 10.49
C ALA A 132 -6.52 -6.52 11.96
N ASP A 133 -7.58 -5.77 12.24
CA ASP A 133 -8.12 -5.62 13.58
C ASP A 133 -9.13 -6.75 13.86
N ASP A 134 -8.62 -7.89 14.26
CA ASP A 134 -9.42 -9.07 14.60
C ASP A 134 -10.03 -9.01 16.01
N GLY A 135 -9.69 -7.98 16.77
CA GLY A 135 -10.17 -7.83 18.14
C GLY A 135 -9.62 -8.87 19.13
N ILE A 136 -8.72 -9.76 18.70
CA ILE A 136 -8.10 -10.79 19.52
C ILE A 136 -6.85 -10.23 20.18
N THR A 137 -7.03 -9.53 21.25
CA THR A 137 -5.99 -9.36 22.26
C THR A 137 -6.28 -10.35 23.38
N GLN A 138 -5.92 -11.61 23.21
CA GLN A 138 -5.46 -12.54 24.25
C GLN A 138 -5.63 -14.00 23.79
N GLY A 139 -4.51 -14.72 23.71
CA GLY A 139 -4.51 -16.17 23.76
C GLY A 139 -4.37 -16.90 22.43
N ALA A 140 -3.48 -16.51 21.56
CA ALA A 140 -3.03 -17.42 20.51
C ALA A 140 -1.62 -17.92 20.84
N GLU A 141 -1.57 -19.02 21.56
CA GLU A 141 -0.39 -19.91 21.53
C GLU A 141 -0.23 -20.45 20.11
N SER A 142 0.99 -20.30 19.60
CA SER A 142 1.60 -21.09 18.51
C SER A 142 0.67 -21.58 17.39
N GLY A 143 0.54 -20.83 16.33
CA GLY A 143 -0.08 -21.31 15.12
C GLY A 143 0.54 -20.62 13.89
N GLY A 144 1.24 -21.43 13.08
CA GLY A 144 2.05 -21.02 11.96
C GLY A 144 1.40 -20.09 10.94
N ILE A 145 2.24 -19.54 10.11
CA ILE A 145 1.98 -18.76 8.89
C ILE A 145 0.79 -19.37 8.12
N GLY A 146 -0.37 -18.72 8.13
CA GLY A 146 -1.55 -19.18 7.40
C GLY A 146 -2.89 -19.08 8.15
N ALA A 147 -3.04 -18.18 9.11
CA ALA A 147 -4.32 -17.98 9.77
C ALA A 147 -5.38 -17.51 8.78
N TYR A 148 -6.35 -18.37 8.48
CA TYR A 148 -7.57 -18.02 7.76
C TYR A 148 -8.34 -16.98 8.56
N VAL A 149 -8.39 -15.75 8.09
CA VAL A 149 -9.19 -14.70 8.72
C VAL A 149 -10.64 -14.93 8.35
N ASP A 150 -11.44 -15.35 9.32
CA ASP A 150 -12.89 -15.42 9.15
C ASP A 150 -13.44 -14.01 8.90
N LYS A 151 -13.96 -13.78 7.70
CA LYS A 151 -14.51 -12.49 7.28
C LYS A 151 -15.65 -11.98 8.18
N SER A 152 -16.32 -12.86 8.91
CA SER A 152 -17.40 -12.49 9.83
C SER A 152 -16.90 -11.77 11.10
N GLN A 153 -15.60 -11.90 11.40
CA GLN A 153 -14.95 -11.27 12.56
C GLN A 153 -14.09 -10.05 12.19
N PHE A 154 -14.02 -9.71 10.91
CA PHE A 154 -13.25 -8.57 10.45
C PHE A 154 -13.86 -7.25 10.94
N LYS A 155 -13.18 -6.56 11.84
CA LYS A 155 -13.63 -5.29 12.45
C LYS A 155 -12.98 -4.05 11.83
N GLY A 156 -12.04 -4.25 10.91
CA GLY A 156 -11.31 -3.15 10.30
C GLY A 156 -9.80 -3.42 10.18
N TYR A 157 -9.05 -2.37 9.93
CA TYR A 157 -7.59 -2.43 9.89
C TYR A 157 -6.99 -1.63 11.02
N LYS A 158 -5.89 -2.16 11.58
CA LYS A 158 -4.94 -1.36 12.36
C LYS A 158 -3.75 -1.05 11.50
N PHE A 159 -3.24 0.13 11.60
CA PHE A 159 -1.94 0.46 11.06
C PHE A 159 -1.12 1.25 12.08
N VAL A 160 0.18 1.09 11.98
CA VAL A 160 1.15 1.70 12.88
C VAL A 160 2.07 2.55 12.03
N GLY A 161 2.18 3.82 12.39
CA GLY A 161 3.16 4.71 11.79
C GLY A 161 4.32 4.91 12.76
N ALA A 162 5.54 4.89 12.23
CA ALA A 162 6.76 5.22 12.97
C ALA A 162 7.23 6.63 12.61
N GLY A 163 7.28 7.51 13.59
CA GLY A 163 7.73 8.89 13.44
C GLY A 163 9.22 9.07 13.75
N ASP A 164 9.84 10.06 13.13
CA ASP A 164 11.25 10.39 13.34
C ASP A 164 11.53 10.93 14.75
N GLU A 165 10.50 11.43 15.43
CA GLU A 165 10.55 11.80 16.85
C GLU A 165 10.71 10.62 17.82
N GLY A 166 10.83 9.38 17.32
CA GLY A 166 10.97 8.17 18.13
C GLY A 166 9.65 7.63 18.69
N VAL A 167 8.51 8.03 18.12
CA VAL A 167 7.17 7.59 18.54
C VAL A 167 6.58 6.68 17.48
N ALA A 168 5.89 5.63 17.91
CA ALA A 168 5.03 4.81 17.07
C ALA A 168 3.58 5.02 17.47
N LEU A 169 2.74 5.46 16.52
CA LEU A 169 1.32 5.68 16.75
C LEU A 169 0.50 4.58 16.08
N VAL A 170 -0.48 4.07 16.82
CA VAL A 170 -1.40 3.02 16.33
C VAL A 170 -2.74 3.66 15.99
N PHE A 171 -3.19 3.43 14.79
CA PHE A 171 -4.47 3.92 14.29
C PHE A 171 -5.39 2.75 13.96
N ARG A 172 -6.69 2.98 14.06
CA ARG A 172 -7.72 2.05 13.63
C ARG A 172 -8.52 2.68 12.50
N LEU A 173 -8.62 1.99 11.38
CA LEU A 173 -9.49 2.35 10.27
C LEU A 173 -10.80 1.54 10.45
N LEU A 174 -11.88 2.23 10.73
CA LEU A 174 -13.22 1.65 10.96
C LEU A 174 -14.05 1.64 9.68
#